data_e95ad28686aaa438995a0aa50bb1306c
#
_entry.id   e95ad28686aaa438995a0aa50bb1306c
#
_cell.length_a   1.000
_cell.length_b   1.000
_cell.length_c   1.000
_cell.angle_alpha   90.00
_cell.angle_beta   90.00
_cell.angle_gamma   90.00
#
_symmetry.space_group_name_H-M   'P 1'
#
loop_
_entity.id
_entity.type
_entity.pdbx_description
1 polymer ?
#
loop_
_entity_poly.entity_id
_entity_poly.type
_entity_poly.pdbx_seq_one_letter_code
_entity_poly.pdbx_strand_id
1 'polypeptide(L)'
;MSEVSSLLSDDKFIEKRRNERFAYLLGVFTQFLWALNSFQMKTYNPSFPECFSNNSVILWRSIPVMVIGYCLCKYRNIRITPHREVKHLFWFYVRHFGNYFCVILNLTVLSYFRLSTSRVFFCCQPIVVTYLSIIVLNEKFYLRYLIGIIICFFGSTLIVLNDKKPQSKTTILHDNIYAGLFFAILFLITLSINTIGQKMMANEKMPPDVQNFYLGFYNILPALFMCIKQGYFAFGHIKYILYCMSNGFLFYLANYCTSVCYKYIAISKFIPVTYLNIVFTFLLSIFVLGEPLFFTDLVGASLIIGFQFWNITNPPGRSVVHIDNHDNHKEKFINDMKEEDNKEKEEENEINKISNKN
;
A
#
# COMPACT_ATOMS: atom_id res chain seq x y z
N MET A 1 10.93 -37.45 20.75
CA MET A 1 10.97 -36.65 19.53
C MET A 1 9.63 -35.93 19.23
N SER A 2 8.45 -36.50 19.52
CA SER A 2 7.13 -35.89 19.30
C SER A 2 6.88 -34.61 20.12
N GLU A 3 7.27 -34.58 21.39
CA GLU A 3 7.08 -33.40 22.27
C GLU A 3 7.93 -32.19 21.84
N VAL A 4 9.17 -32.40 21.39
CA VAL A 4 10.04 -31.31 20.90
C VAL A 4 9.49 -30.72 19.59
N SER A 5 8.90 -31.55 18.73
CA SER A 5 8.26 -31.06 17.48
C SER A 5 6.98 -30.27 17.75
N SER A 6 6.21 -30.63 18.77
CA SER A 6 5.00 -29.87 19.17
C SER A 6 5.36 -28.53 19.81
N LEU A 7 6.36 -28.46 20.68
CA LEU A 7 6.85 -27.22 21.29
C LEU A 7 7.40 -26.26 20.24
N LEU A 8 8.18 -26.75 19.26
CA LEU A 8 8.68 -25.92 18.15
C LEU A 8 7.57 -25.40 17.23
N SER A 9 6.46 -26.15 17.08
CA SER A 9 5.30 -25.70 16.32
C SER A 9 4.54 -24.59 17.05
N ASP A 10 4.41 -24.71 18.36
CA ASP A 10 3.73 -23.71 19.21
C ASP A 10 4.50 -22.40 19.29
N ASP A 11 5.82 -22.44 19.41
CA ASP A 11 6.67 -21.24 19.42
C ASP A 11 6.57 -20.46 18.09
N LYS A 12 6.62 -21.16 16.95
CA LYS A 12 6.43 -20.53 15.64
C LYS A 12 5.05 -19.92 15.47
N PHE A 13 4.02 -20.55 16.03
CA PHE A 13 2.65 -20.04 15.98
C PHE A 13 2.49 -18.78 16.84
N ILE A 14 3.08 -18.77 18.04
CA ILE A 14 3.09 -17.61 18.95
C ILE A 14 3.83 -16.44 18.31
N GLU A 15 5.00 -16.70 17.72
CA GLU A 15 5.80 -15.69 17.03
C GLU A 15 5.02 -15.09 15.83
N LYS A 16 4.37 -15.91 15.02
CA LYS A 16 3.53 -15.47 13.91
C LYS A 16 2.41 -14.55 14.39
N ARG A 17 1.69 -14.93 15.45
CA ARG A 17 0.62 -14.08 16.04
C ARG A 17 1.15 -12.75 16.58
N ARG A 18 2.31 -12.76 17.22
CA ARG A 18 2.97 -11.54 17.72
C ARG A 18 3.31 -10.61 16.56
N ASN A 19 3.88 -11.15 15.50
CA ASN A 19 4.25 -10.39 14.31
C ASN A 19 3.02 -9.83 13.58
N GLU A 20 1.92 -10.58 13.49
CA GLU A 20 0.65 -10.09 12.94
C GLU A 20 0.08 -8.94 13.78
N ARG A 21 0.05 -9.05 15.12
CA ARG A 21 -0.41 -7.97 16.01
C ARG A 21 0.44 -6.71 15.87
N PHE A 22 1.76 -6.86 15.86
CA PHE A 22 2.68 -5.75 15.63
C PHE A 22 2.39 -5.05 14.30
N ALA A 23 2.20 -5.82 13.23
CA ALA A 23 1.92 -5.26 11.92
C ALA A 23 0.53 -4.56 11.85
N TYR A 24 -0.48 -5.01 12.62
CA TYR A 24 -1.74 -4.27 12.74
C TYR A 24 -1.56 -2.93 13.45
N LEU A 25 -0.84 -2.89 14.58
CA LEU A 25 -0.56 -1.64 15.30
C LEU A 25 0.27 -0.67 14.43
N LEU A 26 1.29 -1.19 13.76
CA LEU A 26 2.08 -0.43 12.80
C LEU A 26 1.21 0.06 11.64
N GLY A 27 0.24 -0.75 11.20
CA GLY A 27 -0.74 -0.39 10.19
C GLY A 27 -1.61 0.80 10.59
N VAL A 28 -2.12 0.83 11.82
CA VAL A 28 -2.86 1.97 12.37
C VAL A 28 -1.99 3.23 12.35
N PHE A 29 -0.76 3.14 12.84
CA PHE A 29 0.20 4.25 12.81
C PHE A 29 0.51 4.71 11.37
N THR A 30 0.64 3.78 10.45
CA THR A 30 0.83 4.07 9.02
C THR A 30 -0.32 4.89 8.45
N GLN A 31 -1.58 4.58 8.83
CA GLN A 31 -2.73 5.34 8.34
C GLN A 31 -2.76 6.77 8.92
N PHE A 32 -2.29 6.94 10.14
CA PHE A 32 -2.10 8.28 10.72
C PHE A 32 -1.04 9.08 9.93
N LEU A 33 0.09 8.47 9.58
CA LEU A 33 1.12 9.12 8.74
C LEU A 33 0.58 9.50 7.35
N TRP A 34 -0.21 8.63 6.73
CA TRP A 34 -0.86 8.93 5.46
C TRP A 34 -1.88 10.05 5.58
N ALA A 35 -2.61 10.12 6.70
CA ALA A 35 -3.54 11.21 6.98
C ALA A 35 -2.79 12.55 7.15
N LEU A 36 -1.69 12.58 7.90
CA LEU A 36 -0.82 13.76 8.05
C LEU A 36 -0.27 14.20 6.69
N ASN A 37 0.23 13.27 5.88
CA ASN A 37 0.74 13.57 4.55
C ASN A 37 -0.33 14.22 3.65
N SER A 38 -1.54 13.64 3.63
CA SER A 38 -2.67 14.16 2.86
C SER A 38 -3.15 15.51 3.40
N PHE A 39 -3.22 15.65 4.72
CA PHE A 39 -3.61 16.88 5.39
C PHE A 39 -2.63 18.02 5.06
N GLN A 40 -1.34 17.76 5.17
CA GLN A 40 -0.30 18.71 4.80
C GLN A 40 -0.48 19.18 3.35
N MET A 41 -0.64 18.29 2.40
CA MET A 41 -0.87 18.67 1.01
C MET A 41 -2.16 19.47 0.82
N LYS A 42 -3.23 19.14 1.54
CA LYS A 42 -4.51 19.87 1.47
C LYS A 42 -4.40 21.32 1.98
N THR A 43 -3.72 21.52 3.10
CA THR A 43 -3.65 22.84 3.74
C THR A 43 -2.77 23.83 2.98
N TYR A 44 -1.77 23.34 2.26
CA TYR A 44 -0.78 24.19 1.58
C TYR A 44 -1.01 24.36 0.07
N ASN A 45 -1.64 23.38 -0.58
CA ASN A 45 -1.86 23.45 -2.02
C ASN A 45 -2.55 24.76 -2.50
N PRO A 46 -3.55 25.30 -1.78
CA PRO A 46 -4.17 26.59 -2.15
C PRO A 46 -3.24 27.80 -2.03
N SER A 47 -2.17 27.66 -1.25
CA SER A 47 -1.18 28.75 -1.00
C SER A 47 0.01 28.72 -1.94
N PHE A 48 0.11 27.68 -2.81
CA PHE A 48 1.20 27.57 -3.77
C PHE A 48 1.06 28.65 -4.86
N PRO A 49 2.16 29.28 -5.28
CA PRO A 49 2.17 30.16 -6.44
C PRO A 49 1.68 29.45 -7.70
N GLU A 50 1.00 30.17 -8.60
CA GLU A 50 0.48 29.61 -9.86
C GLU A 50 1.57 28.94 -10.71
N CYS A 51 2.81 29.44 -10.63
CA CYS A 51 3.98 28.84 -11.28
C CYS A 51 4.42 27.50 -10.70
N PHE A 52 3.88 27.08 -9.52
CA PHE A 52 4.27 25.84 -8.85
C PHE A 52 3.46 24.66 -9.42
N SER A 53 3.94 24.09 -10.52
CA SER A 53 3.28 23.00 -11.21
C SER A 53 3.25 21.71 -10.37
N ASN A 54 2.32 20.82 -10.67
CA ASN A 54 2.23 19.49 -10.07
C ASN A 54 3.54 18.69 -10.19
N ASN A 55 4.25 18.87 -11.30
CA ASN A 55 5.54 18.21 -11.52
C ASN A 55 6.64 18.75 -10.59
N SER A 56 6.65 20.06 -10.33
CA SER A 56 7.56 20.68 -9.35
C SER A 56 7.31 20.13 -7.94
N VAL A 57 6.05 19.97 -7.54
CA VAL A 57 5.68 19.35 -6.25
C VAL A 57 6.21 17.93 -6.16
N ILE A 58 6.00 17.11 -7.20
CA ILE A 58 6.46 15.72 -7.24
C ILE A 58 7.99 15.67 -7.18
N LEU A 59 8.67 16.54 -7.95
CA LEU A 59 10.12 16.61 -7.98
C LEU A 59 10.69 16.85 -6.57
N TRP A 60 10.29 17.97 -5.94
CA TRP A 60 10.83 18.38 -4.64
C TRP A 60 10.46 17.41 -3.51
N ARG A 61 9.27 16.80 -3.56
CA ARG A 61 8.85 15.78 -2.62
C ARG A 61 9.65 14.49 -2.75
N SER A 62 10.04 14.09 -3.97
CA SER A 62 10.69 12.82 -4.22
C SER A 62 12.18 12.82 -3.88
N ILE A 63 12.83 13.99 -3.84
CA ILE A 63 14.25 14.12 -3.47
C ILE A 63 14.53 13.54 -2.08
N PRO A 64 13.86 13.96 -0.99
CA PRO A 64 14.13 13.38 0.33
C PRO A 64 13.80 11.90 0.39
N VAL A 65 12.80 11.41 -0.34
CA VAL A 65 12.47 9.98 -0.40
C VAL A 65 13.65 9.17 -0.94
N MET A 66 14.25 9.64 -2.03
CA MET A 66 15.42 9.00 -2.65
C MET A 66 16.65 9.09 -1.73
N VAL A 67 16.95 10.30 -1.21
CA VAL A 67 18.15 10.54 -0.40
C VAL A 67 18.11 9.74 0.90
N ILE A 68 16.99 9.75 1.62
CA ILE A 68 16.85 9.00 2.88
C ILE A 68 16.96 7.49 2.59
N GLY A 69 16.27 7.00 1.54
CA GLY A 69 16.36 5.61 1.12
C GLY A 69 17.81 5.19 0.82
N TYR A 70 18.55 6.03 0.08
CA TYR A 70 19.97 5.79 -0.23
C TYR A 70 20.85 5.77 1.04
N CYS A 71 20.71 6.78 1.89
CA CYS A 71 21.51 6.91 3.11
C CYS A 71 21.28 5.73 4.05
N LEU A 72 20.04 5.29 4.23
CA LEU A 72 19.72 4.15 5.08
C LEU A 72 20.17 2.82 4.48
N CYS A 73 20.09 2.63 3.16
CA CYS A 73 20.68 1.47 2.50
C CYS A 73 22.19 1.41 2.73
N LYS A 74 22.88 2.54 2.60
CA LYS A 74 24.33 2.61 2.83
C LYS A 74 24.69 2.37 4.31
N TYR A 75 23.93 2.98 5.23
CA TYR A 75 24.15 2.79 6.68
C TYR A 75 23.96 1.33 7.12
N ARG A 76 22.97 0.65 6.56
CA ARG A 76 22.67 -0.77 6.87
C ARG A 76 23.48 -1.77 6.02
N ASN A 77 24.39 -1.30 5.18
CA ASN A 77 25.15 -2.12 4.22
C ASN A 77 24.26 -2.97 3.30
N ILE A 78 23.07 -2.46 2.93
CA ILE A 78 22.15 -3.12 2.03
C ILE A 78 22.55 -2.78 0.59
N ARG A 79 22.69 -3.81 -0.26
CA ARG A 79 22.94 -3.62 -1.69
C ARG A 79 21.72 -2.98 -2.36
N ILE A 80 21.96 -1.87 -3.07
CA ILE A 80 20.90 -1.12 -3.76
C ILE A 80 20.52 -1.78 -5.08
N THR A 81 21.46 -2.54 -5.70
CA THR A 81 21.16 -3.26 -6.94
C THR A 81 19.99 -4.22 -6.72
N PRO A 82 18.92 -4.13 -7.54
CA PRO A 82 17.86 -5.11 -7.48
C PRO A 82 18.47 -6.48 -7.67
N HIS A 83 18.14 -7.42 -6.80
CA HIS A 83 18.63 -8.79 -6.90
C HIS A 83 18.33 -9.30 -8.31
N ARG A 84 19.31 -9.94 -9.00
CA ARG A 84 19.10 -10.59 -10.31
C ARG A 84 18.00 -11.66 -10.28
N GLU A 85 17.60 -12.10 -9.09
CA GLU A 85 16.56 -13.08 -8.83
C GLU A 85 15.15 -12.49 -8.71
N VAL A 86 14.92 -11.19 -9.01
CA VAL A 86 13.56 -10.64 -9.00
C VAL A 86 12.78 -11.31 -10.13
N LYS A 87 12.18 -12.50 -9.81
CA LYS A 87 11.30 -13.24 -10.72
C LYS A 87 10.12 -12.38 -11.23
N HIS A 88 9.88 -11.22 -10.59
CA HIS A 88 8.81 -10.29 -10.87
C HIS A 88 9.33 -8.88 -11.19
N LEU A 89 10.34 -8.78 -12.04
CA LEU A 89 10.87 -7.50 -12.54
C LEU A 89 9.75 -6.61 -13.12
N PHE A 90 8.71 -7.23 -13.67
CA PHE A 90 7.49 -6.55 -14.11
C PHE A 90 6.83 -5.77 -12.98
N TRP A 91 6.59 -6.40 -11.81
CA TRP A 91 5.96 -5.76 -10.66
C TRP A 91 6.83 -4.64 -10.06
N PHE A 92 8.14 -4.79 -10.12
CA PHE A 92 9.08 -3.75 -9.74
C PHE A 92 8.89 -2.48 -10.59
N TYR A 93 8.87 -2.62 -11.89
CA TYR A 93 8.67 -1.47 -12.79
C TYR A 93 7.25 -0.90 -12.66
N VAL A 94 6.22 -1.74 -12.59
CA VAL A 94 4.83 -1.33 -12.39
C VAL A 94 4.67 -0.51 -11.12
N ARG A 95 5.30 -0.92 -10.02
CA ARG A 95 5.27 -0.19 -8.75
C ARG A 95 5.94 1.18 -8.85
N HIS A 96 7.12 1.24 -9.43
CA HIS A 96 7.94 2.45 -9.37
C HIS A 96 7.51 3.49 -10.41
N PHE A 97 7.32 3.10 -11.67
CA PHE A 97 6.75 3.97 -12.70
C PHE A 97 5.26 4.26 -12.47
N GLY A 98 4.50 3.24 -12.07
CA GLY A 98 3.08 3.37 -11.79
C GLY A 98 2.77 4.40 -10.71
N ASN A 99 3.66 4.59 -9.74
CA ASN A 99 3.46 5.59 -8.71
C ASN A 99 3.45 7.02 -9.25
N TYR A 100 4.31 7.37 -10.20
CA TYR A 100 4.29 8.68 -10.84
C TYR A 100 2.95 8.93 -11.56
N PHE A 101 2.49 7.94 -12.34
CA PHE A 101 1.18 8.02 -13.00
C PHE A 101 0.03 8.14 -12.01
N CYS A 102 0.07 7.39 -10.89
CA CYS A 102 -0.91 7.53 -9.81
C CYS A 102 -1.00 8.97 -9.29
N VAL A 103 0.14 9.63 -9.05
CA VAL A 103 0.13 10.99 -8.52
C VAL A 103 -0.42 11.98 -9.54
N ILE A 104 -0.02 11.87 -10.80
CA ILE A 104 -0.54 12.74 -11.89
C ILE A 104 -2.06 12.54 -12.05
N LEU A 105 -2.52 11.27 -12.12
CA LEU A 105 -3.95 10.96 -12.26
C LEU A 105 -4.76 11.49 -11.06
N ASN A 106 -4.23 11.36 -9.83
CA ASN A 106 -4.86 11.93 -8.64
C ASN A 106 -5.05 13.44 -8.77
N LEU A 107 -4.00 14.16 -9.17
CA LEU A 107 -4.05 15.61 -9.36
C LEU A 107 -5.02 16.00 -10.49
N THR A 108 -5.06 15.19 -11.55
CA THR A 108 -6.03 15.37 -12.65
C THR A 108 -7.47 15.17 -12.15
N VAL A 109 -7.75 14.10 -11.39
CA VAL A 109 -9.07 13.86 -10.79
C VAL A 109 -9.51 15.03 -9.91
N LEU A 110 -8.59 15.60 -9.13
CA LEU A 110 -8.87 16.77 -8.30
C LEU A 110 -9.19 18.05 -9.10
N SER A 111 -8.77 18.15 -10.37
CA SER A 111 -9.14 19.27 -11.25
C SER A 111 -10.54 19.14 -11.84
N TYR A 112 -11.07 17.91 -11.94
CA TYR A 112 -12.43 17.64 -12.44
C TYR A 112 -13.48 17.60 -11.34
N PHE A 113 -13.13 17.08 -10.15
CA PHE A 113 -14.07 16.84 -9.07
C PHE A 113 -13.73 17.66 -7.83
N ARG A 114 -14.79 17.93 -7.06
CA ARG A 114 -14.62 18.45 -5.70
C ARG A 114 -13.82 17.47 -4.85
N LEU A 115 -13.12 17.97 -3.85
CA LEU A 115 -12.31 17.13 -2.95
C LEU A 115 -13.15 16.03 -2.29
N SER A 116 -14.37 16.35 -1.84
CA SER A 116 -15.32 15.39 -1.28
C SER A 116 -15.66 14.26 -2.26
N THR A 117 -15.99 14.59 -3.50
CA THR A 117 -16.31 13.59 -4.55
C THR A 117 -15.10 12.72 -4.87
N SER A 118 -13.88 13.30 -4.96
CA SER A 118 -12.67 12.51 -5.20
C SER A 118 -12.39 11.53 -4.06
N ARG A 119 -12.71 11.90 -2.80
CA ARG A 119 -12.58 11.00 -1.65
C ARG A 119 -13.48 9.76 -1.73
N VAL A 120 -14.67 9.85 -2.30
CA VAL A 120 -15.53 8.68 -2.53
C VAL A 120 -14.83 7.66 -3.43
N PHE A 121 -14.12 8.10 -4.49
CA PHE A 121 -13.34 7.18 -5.31
C PHE A 121 -12.22 6.49 -4.52
N PHE A 122 -11.53 7.20 -3.63
CA PHE A 122 -10.54 6.58 -2.74
C PHE A 122 -11.16 5.52 -1.82
N CYS A 123 -12.40 5.73 -1.37
CA CYS A 123 -13.11 4.73 -0.56
C CYS A 123 -13.42 3.44 -1.34
N CYS A 124 -13.47 3.50 -2.68
CA CYS A 124 -13.64 2.31 -3.52
C CYS A 124 -12.35 1.50 -3.72
N GLN A 125 -11.17 2.11 -3.52
CA GLN A 125 -9.87 1.45 -3.72
C GLN A 125 -9.74 0.12 -2.99
N PRO A 126 -10.11 0.00 -1.69
CA PRO A 126 -10.00 -1.25 -0.95
C PRO A 126 -10.76 -2.42 -1.60
N ILE A 127 -11.89 -2.14 -2.25
CA ILE A 127 -12.69 -3.16 -2.95
C ILE A 127 -11.89 -3.72 -4.14
N VAL A 128 -11.35 -2.81 -4.97
CA VAL A 128 -10.56 -3.19 -6.16
C VAL A 128 -9.27 -3.92 -5.76
N VAL A 129 -8.57 -3.44 -4.74
CA VAL A 129 -7.34 -4.09 -4.25
C VAL A 129 -7.62 -5.48 -3.71
N THR A 130 -8.73 -5.68 -2.96
CA THR A 130 -9.12 -7.01 -2.46
C THR A 130 -9.39 -7.97 -3.62
N TYR A 131 -10.12 -7.53 -4.63
CA TYR A 131 -10.39 -8.34 -5.82
C TYR A 131 -9.10 -8.73 -6.56
N LEU A 132 -8.21 -7.76 -6.78
CA LEU A 132 -6.91 -8.00 -7.41
C LEU A 132 -6.00 -8.89 -6.55
N SER A 133 -6.05 -8.81 -5.22
CA SER A 133 -5.22 -9.65 -4.35
C SER A 133 -5.59 -11.13 -4.44
N ILE A 134 -6.88 -11.43 -4.63
CA ILE A 134 -7.34 -12.80 -4.85
C ILE A 134 -6.77 -13.35 -6.17
N ILE A 135 -6.85 -12.57 -7.25
CA ILE A 135 -6.42 -13.00 -8.58
C ILE A 135 -4.89 -13.08 -8.69
N VAL A 136 -4.18 -12.04 -8.25
CA VAL A 136 -2.73 -11.89 -8.50
C VAL A 136 -1.89 -12.57 -7.43
N LEU A 137 -2.32 -12.50 -6.16
CA LEU A 137 -1.57 -13.02 -5.02
C LEU A 137 -2.06 -14.40 -4.57
N ASN A 138 -3.16 -14.90 -5.16
CA ASN A 138 -3.84 -16.13 -4.71
C ASN A 138 -4.12 -16.12 -3.19
N GLU A 139 -4.47 -14.95 -2.63
CA GLU A 139 -4.78 -14.84 -1.21
C GLU A 139 -6.13 -15.49 -0.91
N LYS A 140 -6.20 -16.19 0.22
CA LYS A 140 -7.46 -16.79 0.70
C LYS A 140 -8.47 -15.70 1.05
N PHE A 141 -9.65 -15.78 0.48
CA PHE A 141 -10.73 -14.84 0.70
C PHE A 141 -11.53 -15.23 1.95
N TYR A 142 -11.72 -14.27 2.84
CA TYR A 142 -12.56 -14.43 4.03
C TYR A 142 -13.75 -13.49 3.92
N LEU A 143 -14.97 -14.05 3.91
CA LEU A 143 -16.22 -13.30 3.83
C LEU A 143 -16.30 -12.16 4.88
N ARG A 144 -15.71 -12.39 6.05
CA ARG A 144 -15.61 -11.39 7.12
C ARG A 144 -14.93 -10.09 6.66
N TYR A 145 -13.86 -10.18 5.86
CA TYR A 145 -13.18 -8.97 5.37
C TYR A 145 -14.02 -8.23 4.33
N LEU A 146 -14.81 -8.95 3.51
CA LEU A 146 -15.77 -8.33 2.60
C LEU A 146 -16.83 -7.52 3.38
N ILE A 147 -17.43 -8.14 4.38
CA ILE A 147 -18.40 -7.46 5.26
C ILE A 147 -17.76 -6.21 5.89
N GLY A 148 -16.52 -6.34 6.37
CA GLY A 148 -15.77 -5.22 6.91
C GLY A 148 -15.50 -4.09 5.92
N ILE A 149 -15.14 -4.43 4.69
CA ILE A 149 -14.95 -3.44 3.62
C ILE A 149 -16.26 -2.69 3.35
N ILE A 150 -17.39 -3.40 3.30
CA ILE A 150 -18.72 -2.81 3.09
C ILE A 150 -19.08 -1.87 4.24
N ILE A 151 -18.93 -2.29 5.49
CA ILE A 151 -19.18 -1.46 6.68
C ILE A 151 -18.30 -0.21 6.67
N CYS A 152 -17.00 -0.37 6.44
CA CYS A 152 -16.06 0.76 6.40
C CYS A 152 -16.33 1.69 5.20
N PHE A 153 -16.76 1.15 4.06
CA PHE A 153 -17.17 1.95 2.91
C PHE A 153 -18.37 2.83 3.23
N PHE A 154 -19.43 2.28 3.85
CA PHE A 154 -20.58 3.07 4.31
C PHE A 154 -20.17 4.12 5.33
N GLY A 155 -19.38 3.76 6.35
CA GLY A 155 -18.88 4.70 7.34
C GLY A 155 -18.07 5.85 6.72
N SER A 156 -17.18 5.55 5.78
CA SER A 156 -16.39 6.57 5.08
C SER A 156 -17.23 7.46 4.18
N THR A 157 -18.25 6.90 3.52
CA THR A 157 -19.18 7.65 2.69
C THR A 157 -20.00 8.64 3.51
N LEU A 158 -20.45 8.25 4.72
CA LEU A 158 -21.16 9.14 5.65
C LEU A 158 -20.32 10.37 6.02
N ILE A 159 -19.02 10.17 6.32
CA ILE A 159 -18.10 11.27 6.63
C ILE A 159 -17.93 12.20 5.41
N VAL A 160 -17.74 11.62 4.22
CA VAL A 160 -17.44 12.39 3.00
C VAL A 160 -18.65 13.18 2.48
N LEU A 161 -19.87 12.64 2.58
CA LEU A 161 -21.09 13.30 2.11
C LEU A 161 -21.39 14.60 2.87
N ASN A 162 -20.92 14.72 4.11
CA ASN A 162 -21.12 15.93 4.91
C ASN A 162 -20.09 17.05 4.64
N ASP A 163 -19.07 16.81 3.84
CA ASP A 163 -18.07 17.83 3.48
C ASP A 163 -18.69 18.91 2.58
N LYS A 164 -19.64 19.69 3.14
CA LYS A 164 -20.40 20.76 2.47
C LYS A 164 -19.61 22.07 2.36
N LYS A 165 -18.28 22.05 2.29
CA LYS A 165 -17.53 23.31 2.18
C LYS A 165 -17.92 24.10 0.95
N PRO A 166 -18.16 25.43 1.10
CA PRO A 166 -18.26 26.31 -0.04
C PRO A 166 -16.95 26.27 -0.83
N GLN A 167 -17.01 26.01 -2.10
CA GLN A 167 -15.86 26.03 -2.99
C GLN A 167 -15.18 27.39 -2.90
N SER A 168 -13.89 27.40 -2.61
CA SER A 168 -13.01 28.46 -3.08
C SER A 168 -13.18 28.58 -4.61
N LYS A 169 -13.45 29.81 -5.08
CA LYS A 169 -13.77 30.13 -6.49
C LYS A 169 -12.64 29.83 -7.49
N THR A 170 -11.58 29.19 -7.08
CA THR A 170 -10.33 28.98 -7.86
C THR A 170 -10.15 27.60 -8.46
N THR A 171 -11.09 26.67 -8.27
CA THR A 171 -10.98 25.37 -8.93
C THR A 171 -11.60 25.48 -10.33
N ILE A 172 -10.76 25.41 -11.35
CA ILE A 172 -11.17 25.26 -12.75
C ILE A 172 -11.84 23.89 -12.84
N LEU A 173 -13.15 23.85 -12.66
CA LEU A 173 -13.94 22.65 -12.90
C LEU A 173 -14.06 22.52 -14.42
N HIS A 174 -13.42 21.51 -14.99
CA HIS A 174 -13.67 21.16 -16.38
C HIS A 174 -15.11 20.65 -16.52
N ASP A 175 -15.86 21.16 -17.51
CA ASP A 175 -17.29 20.85 -17.71
C ASP A 175 -17.56 19.39 -18.12
N ASN A 176 -16.53 18.64 -18.49
CA ASN A 176 -16.69 17.28 -18.99
C ASN A 176 -16.61 16.24 -17.86
N ILE A 177 -17.77 15.94 -17.24
CA ILE A 177 -17.91 14.94 -16.18
C ILE A 177 -17.45 13.55 -16.62
N TYR A 178 -17.68 13.16 -17.88
CA TYR A 178 -17.30 11.84 -18.40
C TYR A 178 -15.78 11.66 -18.45
N ALA A 179 -15.04 12.70 -18.85
CA ALA A 179 -13.59 12.69 -18.81
C ALA A 179 -13.08 12.56 -17.37
N GLY A 180 -13.68 13.29 -16.43
CA GLY A 180 -13.36 13.17 -15.00
C GLY A 180 -13.58 11.77 -14.47
N LEU A 181 -14.70 11.12 -14.79
CA LEU A 181 -15.00 9.74 -14.40
C LEU A 181 -13.99 8.75 -14.99
N PHE A 182 -13.63 8.92 -16.27
CA PHE A 182 -12.62 8.10 -16.91
C PHE A 182 -11.27 8.18 -16.16
N PHE A 183 -10.80 9.38 -15.85
CA PHE A 183 -9.56 9.57 -15.09
C PHE A 183 -9.67 9.02 -13.66
N ALA A 184 -10.83 9.12 -13.00
CA ALA A 184 -11.05 8.58 -11.67
C ALA A 184 -10.98 7.04 -11.66
N ILE A 185 -11.57 6.37 -12.65
CA ILE A 185 -11.50 4.92 -12.81
C ILE A 185 -10.06 4.49 -13.11
N LEU A 186 -9.38 5.18 -14.03
CA LEU A 186 -7.99 4.89 -14.39
C LEU A 186 -7.06 5.06 -13.16
N PHE A 187 -7.26 6.13 -12.38
CA PHE A 187 -6.56 6.36 -11.13
C PHE A 187 -6.78 5.23 -10.14
N LEU A 188 -8.03 4.80 -9.93
CA LEU A 188 -8.38 3.73 -9.00
C LEU A 188 -7.71 2.41 -9.37
N ILE A 189 -7.72 2.04 -10.66
CA ILE A 189 -7.06 0.84 -11.17
C ILE A 189 -5.54 0.94 -10.97
N THR A 190 -4.94 2.04 -11.39
CA THR A 190 -3.49 2.26 -11.30
C THR A 190 -3.01 2.24 -9.85
N LEU A 191 -3.76 2.87 -8.93
CA LEU A 191 -3.46 2.89 -7.50
C LEU A 191 -3.55 1.48 -6.90
N SER A 192 -4.56 0.71 -7.31
CA SER A 192 -4.74 -0.66 -6.85
C SER A 192 -3.62 -1.59 -7.32
N ILE A 193 -3.25 -1.51 -8.59
CA ILE A 193 -2.12 -2.26 -9.18
C ILE A 193 -0.81 -1.88 -8.47
N ASN A 194 -0.62 -0.60 -8.19
CA ASN A 194 0.56 -0.10 -7.47
C ASN A 194 0.65 -0.68 -6.05
N THR A 195 -0.48 -0.82 -5.35
CA THR A 195 -0.56 -1.44 -4.02
C THR A 195 -0.20 -2.94 -4.07
N ILE A 196 -0.70 -3.66 -5.08
CA ILE A 196 -0.32 -5.07 -5.32
C ILE A 196 1.18 -5.19 -5.59
N GLY A 197 1.74 -4.32 -6.45
CA GLY A 197 3.18 -4.30 -6.72
C GLY A 197 4.03 -4.11 -5.45
N GLN A 198 3.59 -3.26 -4.53
CA GLN A 198 4.26 -3.08 -3.23
C GLN A 198 4.24 -4.36 -2.38
N LYS A 199 3.12 -5.07 -2.36
CA LYS A 199 3.00 -6.35 -1.65
C LYS A 199 3.87 -7.44 -2.29
N MET A 200 3.90 -7.51 -3.62
CA MET A 200 4.77 -8.46 -4.33
C MET A 200 6.24 -8.28 -3.96
N MET A 201 6.74 -7.04 -3.94
CA MET A 201 8.10 -6.76 -3.49
C MET A 201 8.35 -7.09 -2.01
N ALA A 202 7.34 -6.89 -1.16
CA ALA A 202 7.43 -7.28 0.25
C ALA A 202 7.48 -8.81 0.41
N ASN A 203 6.74 -9.57 -0.41
CA ASN A 203 6.78 -11.03 -0.44
C ASN A 203 8.16 -11.55 -0.89
N GLU A 204 8.82 -10.87 -1.82
CA GLU A 204 10.19 -11.15 -2.26
C GLU A 204 11.28 -10.69 -1.27
N LYS A 205 10.86 -10.27 -0.08
CA LYS A 205 11.76 -9.81 0.99
C LYS A 205 12.62 -8.60 0.61
N MET A 206 12.22 -7.83 -0.41
CA MET A 206 12.92 -6.61 -0.77
C MET A 206 12.90 -5.61 0.39
N PRO A 207 14.06 -5.08 0.82
CA PRO A 207 14.12 -4.14 1.94
C PRO A 207 13.30 -2.88 1.66
N PRO A 208 12.52 -2.36 2.63
CA PRO A 208 11.71 -1.14 2.45
C PRO A 208 12.53 0.09 2.02
N ASP A 209 13.78 0.19 2.49
CA ASP A 209 14.69 1.30 2.14
C ASP A 209 15.02 1.30 0.64
N VAL A 210 15.28 0.11 0.08
CA VAL A 210 15.54 -0.08 -1.36
C VAL A 210 14.29 0.25 -2.18
N GLN A 211 13.10 -0.20 -1.74
CA GLN A 211 11.83 0.15 -2.38
C GLN A 211 11.62 1.66 -2.43
N ASN A 212 11.87 2.37 -1.32
CA ASN A 212 11.71 3.82 -1.25
C ASN A 212 12.78 4.57 -2.07
N PHE A 213 14.02 4.10 -2.08
CA PHE A 213 15.06 4.67 -2.95
C PHE A 213 14.61 4.68 -4.41
N TYR A 214 14.20 3.51 -4.92
CA TYR A 214 13.74 3.42 -6.30
C TYR A 214 12.44 4.20 -6.55
N LEU A 215 11.52 4.23 -5.57
CA LEU A 215 10.30 5.02 -5.68
C LEU A 215 10.62 6.51 -5.87
N GLY A 216 11.55 7.07 -5.07
CA GLY A 216 12.03 8.42 -5.24
C GLY A 216 12.71 8.64 -6.58
N PHE A 217 13.62 7.75 -6.98
CA PHE A 217 14.37 7.84 -8.23
C PHE A 217 13.44 7.84 -9.46
N TYR A 218 12.51 6.89 -9.55
CA TYR A 218 11.59 6.79 -10.69
C TYR A 218 10.51 7.88 -10.70
N ASN A 219 10.24 8.56 -9.57
CA ASN A 219 9.39 9.75 -9.55
C ASN A 219 10.15 11.00 -10.00
N ILE A 220 11.45 11.12 -9.66
CA ILE A 220 12.27 12.29 -10.02
C ILE A 220 12.48 12.35 -11.54
N LEU A 221 12.75 11.22 -12.20
CA LEU A 221 13.08 11.22 -13.64
C LEU A 221 11.99 11.86 -14.52
N PRO A 222 10.74 11.39 -14.50
CA PRO A 222 9.68 11.98 -15.32
C PRO A 222 9.29 13.39 -14.83
N ALA A 223 9.31 13.65 -13.51
CA ALA A 223 9.03 14.97 -12.98
C ALA A 223 10.09 16.00 -13.42
N LEU A 224 11.37 15.64 -13.40
CA LEU A 224 12.46 16.47 -13.89
C LEU A 224 12.31 16.76 -15.38
N PHE A 225 12.03 15.74 -16.20
CA PHE A 225 11.81 15.91 -17.63
C PHE A 225 10.68 16.89 -17.93
N MET A 226 9.56 16.78 -17.19
CA MET A 226 8.43 17.67 -17.34
C MET A 226 8.72 19.10 -16.85
N CYS A 227 9.50 19.27 -15.78
CA CYS A 227 9.96 20.59 -15.32
C CYS A 227 10.90 21.26 -16.33
N ILE A 228 11.79 20.50 -16.96
CA ILE A 228 12.65 21.02 -18.06
C ILE A 228 11.78 21.48 -19.22
N LYS A 229 10.81 20.67 -19.65
CA LYS A 229 9.90 21.04 -20.74
C LYS A 229 9.08 22.29 -20.42
N GLN A 230 8.68 22.47 -19.16
CA GLN A 230 7.94 23.65 -18.71
C GLN A 230 8.86 24.88 -18.48
N GLY A 231 10.16 24.68 -18.45
CA GLY A 231 11.14 25.75 -18.20
C GLY A 231 11.10 26.31 -16.76
N TYR A 232 10.49 25.60 -15.83
CA TYR A 232 10.31 26.10 -14.46
C TYR A 232 10.56 25.05 -13.38
N PHE A 233 11.44 25.38 -12.41
CA PHE A 233 11.86 24.51 -11.31
C PHE A 233 11.47 25.00 -9.92
N ALA A 234 10.77 26.11 -9.82
CA ALA A 234 10.35 26.73 -8.56
C ALA A 234 11.48 27.15 -7.60
N PHE A 235 12.74 27.30 -8.06
CA PHE A 235 13.88 27.65 -7.20
C PHE A 235 13.71 28.99 -6.45
N GLY A 236 12.95 29.96 -6.99
CA GLY A 236 12.66 31.21 -6.31
C GLY A 236 11.76 31.11 -5.07
N HIS A 237 11.18 29.93 -4.79
CA HIS A 237 10.19 29.73 -3.76
C HIS A 237 10.65 28.73 -2.67
N ILE A 238 11.77 29.03 -2.01
CA ILE A 238 12.42 28.13 -1.04
C ILE A 238 11.48 27.63 0.06
N LYS A 239 10.57 28.48 0.55
CA LYS A 239 9.59 28.12 1.57
C LYS A 239 8.69 26.94 1.13
N TYR A 240 8.24 26.97 -0.12
CA TYR A 240 7.38 25.92 -0.67
C TYR A 240 8.18 24.66 -1.03
N ILE A 241 9.43 24.83 -1.46
CA ILE A 241 10.36 23.70 -1.67
C ILE A 241 10.56 22.91 -0.37
N LEU A 242 10.93 23.62 0.71
CA LEU A 242 11.12 23.01 2.03
C LEU A 242 9.84 22.30 2.53
N TYR A 243 8.70 22.90 2.23
CA TYR A 243 7.43 22.28 2.55
C TYR A 243 7.18 20.99 1.76
N CYS A 244 7.44 20.96 0.47
CA CYS A 244 7.35 19.74 -0.35
C CYS A 244 8.36 18.69 0.13
N MET A 245 9.56 19.10 0.54
CA MET A 245 10.55 18.18 1.09
C MET A 245 10.11 17.58 2.42
N SER A 246 9.48 18.37 3.31
CA SER A 246 8.91 17.85 4.57
C SER A 246 7.78 16.85 4.32
N ASN A 247 6.94 17.10 3.31
CA ASN A 247 5.94 16.15 2.86
C ASN A 247 6.57 14.86 2.32
N GLY A 248 7.69 14.96 1.61
CA GLY A 248 8.47 13.82 1.15
C GLY A 248 9.00 12.95 2.28
N PHE A 249 9.42 13.55 3.39
CA PHE A 249 9.83 12.81 4.59
C PHE A 249 8.66 11.99 5.19
N LEU A 250 7.47 12.61 5.35
CA LEU A 250 6.27 11.90 5.81
C LEU A 250 5.87 10.78 4.85
N PHE A 251 5.97 11.03 3.56
CA PHE A 251 5.69 10.04 2.53
C PHE A 251 6.66 8.86 2.58
N TYR A 252 7.97 9.12 2.79
CA TYR A 252 8.96 8.08 2.99
C TYR A 252 8.58 7.18 4.19
N LEU A 253 8.30 7.80 5.34
CA LEU A 253 8.00 7.09 6.57
C LEU A 253 6.71 6.25 6.44
N ALA A 254 5.65 6.81 5.83
CA ALA A 254 4.41 6.09 5.58
C ALA A 254 4.61 4.88 4.67
N ASN A 255 5.35 5.04 3.55
CA ASN A 255 5.66 3.93 2.65
C ASN A 255 6.53 2.87 3.31
N TYR A 256 7.52 3.27 4.10
CA TYR A 256 8.38 2.35 4.86
C TYR A 256 7.54 1.48 5.79
N CYS A 257 6.71 2.09 6.62
CA CYS A 257 5.83 1.37 7.54
C CYS A 257 4.83 0.46 6.79
N THR A 258 4.25 0.92 5.68
CA THR A 258 3.38 0.09 4.83
C THR A 258 4.11 -1.14 4.31
N SER A 259 5.34 -0.97 3.79
CA SER A 259 6.13 -2.09 3.28
C SER A 259 6.50 -3.10 4.37
N VAL A 260 6.75 -2.63 5.60
CA VAL A 260 6.97 -3.49 6.77
C VAL A 260 5.70 -4.26 7.12
N CYS A 261 4.52 -3.60 7.14
CA CYS A 261 3.24 -4.28 7.39
C CYS A 261 2.99 -5.41 6.39
N TYR A 262 3.25 -5.18 5.11
CA TYR A 262 3.04 -6.16 4.05
C TYR A 262 3.94 -7.41 4.14
N LYS A 263 5.04 -7.36 4.89
CA LYS A 263 5.84 -8.57 5.18
C LYS A 263 5.11 -9.57 6.10
N TYR A 264 4.29 -9.05 7.01
CA TYR A 264 3.72 -9.87 8.08
C TYR A 264 2.22 -10.15 7.91
N ILE A 265 1.52 -9.31 7.16
CA ILE A 265 0.06 -9.41 6.98
C ILE A 265 -0.28 -9.54 5.50
N ALA A 266 -1.26 -10.40 5.18
CA ALA A 266 -1.88 -10.46 3.86
C ALA A 266 -2.59 -9.14 3.53
N ILE A 267 -2.64 -8.77 2.26
CA ILE A 267 -3.33 -7.54 1.82
C ILE A 267 -4.79 -7.55 2.23
N SER A 268 -5.49 -8.65 2.02
CA SER A 268 -6.90 -8.82 2.37
C SER A 268 -7.21 -8.50 3.84
N LYS A 269 -6.26 -8.83 4.74
CA LYS A 269 -6.35 -8.50 6.18
C LYS A 269 -5.99 -7.03 6.47
N PHE A 270 -5.10 -6.43 5.70
CA PHE A 270 -4.62 -5.06 5.91
C PHE A 270 -5.56 -3.99 5.36
N ILE A 271 -6.25 -4.29 4.26
CA ILE A 271 -7.09 -3.34 3.54
C ILE A 271 -8.16 -2.67 4.42
N PRO A 272 -8.91 -3.37 5.29
CA PRO A 272 -9.85 -2.68 6.17
C PRO A 272 -9.19 -1.60 7.02
N VAL A 273 -7.93 -1.78 7.44
CA VAL A 273 -7.18 -0.81 8.25
C VAL A 273 -6.96 0.51 7.50
N THR A 274 -6.91 0.47 6.16
CA THR A 274 -6.68 1.67 5.36
C THR A 274 -7.78 2.72 5.48
N TYR A 275 -9.01 2.31 5.84
CA TYR A 275 -10.10 3.25 6.09
C TYR A 275 -9.87 4.16 7.31
N LEU A 276 -9.00 3.77 8.26
CA LEU A 276 -8.62 4.64 9.37
C LEU A 276 -7.95 5.94 8.91
N ASN A 277 -7.37 5.95 7.72
CA ASN A 277 -6.85 7.17 7.12
C ASN A 277 -7.91 8.28 7.03
N ILE A 278 -9.15 7.92 6.68
CA ILE A 278 -10.27 8.86 6.56
C ILE A 278 -10.63 9.41 7.94
N VAL A 279 -10.70 8.53 8.93
CA VAL A 279 -10.98 8.93 10.33
C VAL A 279 -9.90 9.89 10.86
N PHE A 280 -8.62 9.56 10.66
CA PHE A 280 -7.53 10.44 11.09
C PHE A 280 -7.52 11.77 10.33
N THR A 281 -7.79 11.76 9.03
CA THR A 281 -7.89 13.00 8.24
C THR A 281 -9.03 13.87 8.74
N PHE A 282 -10.17 13.27 9.07
CA PHE A 282 -11.33 13.94 9.64
C PHE A 282 -11.01 14.55 11.03
N LEU A 283 -10.38 13.78 11.92
CA LEU A 283 -9.96 14.30 13.22
C LEU A 283 -8.98 15.48 13.08
N LEU A 284 -8.01 15.39 12.17
CA LEU A 284 -7.10 16.50 11.89
C LEU A 284 -7.84 17.73 11.37
N SER A 285 -8.87 17.56 10.54
CA SER A 285 -9.69 18.65 10.05
C SER A 285 -10.45 19.35 11.18
N ILE A 286 -11.01 18.62 12.14
CA ILE A 286 -11.69 19.19 13.30
C ILE A 286 -10.71 19.92 14.22
N PHE A 287 -9.65 19.23 14.66
CA PHE A 287 -8.76 19.77 15.69
C PHE A 287 -7.83 20.87 15.19
N VAL A 288 -7.41 20.83 13.93
CA VAL A 288 -6.44 21.78 13.37
C VAL A 288 -7.10 22.88 12.55
N LEU A 289 -8.17 22.54 11.78
CA LEU A 289 -8.89 23.54 10.95
C LEU A 289 -10.15 24.09 11.63
N GLY A 290 -10.55 23.55 12.78
CA GLY A 290 -11.76 23.99 13.48
C GLY A 290 -13.04 23.72 12.71
N GLU A 291 -13.07 22.66 11.89
CA GLU A 291 -14.25 22.31 11.09
C GLU A 291 -15.40 21.83 12.00
N PRO A 292 -16.67 22.16 11.68
CA PRO A 292 -17.80 21.74 12.49
C PRO A 292 -17.96 20.22 12.44
N LEU A 293 -18.21 19.63 13.59
CA LEU A 293 -18.51 18.20 13.75
C LEU A 293 -20.00 17.95 13.50
N PHE A 294 -20.33 17.06 12.55
CA PHE A 294 -21.70 16.60 12.33
C PHE A 294 -21.95 15.23 12.96
N PHE A 295 -23.17 14.96 13.35
CA PHE A 295 -23.56 13.67 13.95
C PHE A 295 -23.26 12.48 13.01
N THR A 296 -23.48 12.63 11.72
CA THR A 296 -23.18 11.61 10.69
C THR A 296 -21.70 11.27 10.61
N ASP A 297 -20.81 12.25 10.84
CA ASP A 297 -19.36 12.03 10.88
C ASP A 297 -18.97 11.16 12.07
N LEU A 298 -19.59 11.41 13.22
CA LEU A 298 -19.39 10.59 14.42
C LEU A 298 -19.86 9.14 14.21
N VAL A 299 -21.03 8.96 13.59
CA VAL A 299 -21.54 7.63 13.24
C VAL A 299 -20.61 6.92 12.27
N GLY A 300 -20.19 7.60 11.20
CA GLY A 300 -19.27 7.02 10.21
C GLY A 300 -17.92 6.63 10.80
N ALA A 301 -17.33 7.49 11.64
CA ALA A 301 -16.09 7.20 12.34
C ALA A 301 -16.23 6.01 13.32
N SER A 302 -17.35 5.95 14.05
CA SER A 302 -17.64 4.87 15.00
C SER A 302 -17.79 3.52 14.30
N LEU A 303 -18.43 3.46 13.13
CA LEU A 303 -18.53 2.25 12.32
C LEU A 303 -17.14 1.75 11.89
N ILE A 304 -16.28 2.64 11.40
CA ILE A 304 -14.93 2.29 10.95
C ILE A 304 -14.09 1.80 12.15
N ILE A 305 -14.04 2.58 13.24
CA ILE A 305 -13.23 2.24 14.41
C ILE A 305 -13.74 0.95 15.07
N GLY A 306 -15.06 0.82 15.24
CA GLY A 306 -15.69 -0.35 15.84
C GLY A 306 -15.36 -1.63 15.08
N PHE A 307 -15.46 -1.60 13.74
CA PHE A 307 -15.08 -2.76 12.93
C PHE A 307 -13.58 -3.07 13.03
N GLN A 308 -12.69 -2.05 13.01
CA GLN A 308 -11.25 -2.28 13.14
C GLN A 308 -10.89 -2.88 14.50
N PHE A 309 -11.49 -2.37 15.58
CA PHE A 309 -11.30 -2.92 16.92
C PHE A 309 -11.75 -4.39 16.98
N TRP A 310 -12.95 -4.69 16.46
CA TRP A 310 -13.45 -6.06 16.40
C TRP A 310 -12.56 -6.99 15.56
N ASN A 311 -12.00 -6.49 14.45
CA ASN A 311 -11.12 -7.25 13.60
C ASN A 311 -9.76 -7.58 14.25
N ILE A 312 -9.22 -6.64 15.03
CA ILE A 312 -7.95 -6.83 15.75
C ILE A 312 -8.12 -7.80 16.93
N THR A 313 -9.22 -7.67 17.68
CA THR A 313 -9.47 -8.50 18.88
C THR A 313 -9.87 -9.92 18.54
N ASN A 314 -10.60 -10.12 17.45
CA ASN A 314 -11.08 -11.41 16.99
C ASN A 314 -10.51 -11.77 15.63
N PRO A 315 -9.25 -12.18 15.52
CA PRO A 315 -8.70 -12.63 14.24
C PRO A 315 -9.54 -13.83 13.71
N PRO A 316 -9.80 -13.93 12.40
CA PRO A 316 -10.64 -14.98 11.84
C PRO A 316 -10.06 -16.36 12.20
N GLY A 317 -10.85 -17.15 12.89
CA GLY A 317 -10.59 -18.57 13.11
C GLY A 317 -10.59 -19.33 11.77
N ARG A 318 -10.23 -20.59 11.79
CA ARG A 318 -10.05 -21.50 10.64
C ARG A 318 -11.27 -21.74 9.69
N SER A 319 -12.30 -20.91 9.69
CA SER A 319 -13.37 -20.98 8.71
C SER A 319 -12.87 -20.51 7.34
N VAL A 320 -12.15 -21.37 6.67
CA VAL A 320 -11.68 -21.21 5.29
C VAL A 320 -12.83 -21.59 4.38
N VAL A 321 -13.32 -20.64 3.58
CA VAL A 321 -14.04 -21.02 2.36
C VAL A 321 -12.95 -21.50 1.39
N HIS A 322 -12.78 -22.81 1.30
CA HIS A 322 -11.91 -23.44 0.32
C HIS A 322 -12.50 -23.16 -1.07
N ILE A 323 -11.85 -22.28 -1.82
CA ILE A 323 -11.88 -22.37 -3.28
C ILE A 323 -10.70 -23.29 -3.61
N ASP A 324 -11.00 -24.62 -3.54
CA ASP A 324 -10.04 -25.67 -3.85
C ASP A 324 -9.75 -25.66 -5.35
N ASN A 325 -8.61 -25.09 -5.76
CA ASN A 325 -8.07 -25.36 -7.10
C ASN A 325 -6.54 -25.36 -7.23
N HIS A 326 -5.77 -25.15 -6.18
CA HIS A 326 -4.30 -25.09 -6.37
C HIS A 326 -3.44 -25.91 -5.38
N ASP A 327 -3.99 -26.40 -4.28
CA ASP A 327 -3.20 -27.20 -3.33
C ASP A 327 -2.96 -28.63 -3.83
N ASN A 328 -3.84 -29.18 -4.69
CA ASN A 328 -3.66 -30.49 -5.33
C ASN A 328 -2.42 -30.58 -6.24
N HIS A 329 -1.98 -29.46 -6.85
CA HIS A 329 -0.75 -29.47 -7.68
C HIS A 329 0.53 -29.42 -6.85
N LYS A 330 0.53 -28.75 -5.69
CA LYS A 330 1.70 -28.72 -4.81
C LYS A 330 1.90 -30.00 -4.01
N GLU A 331 0.80 -30.61 -3.52
CA GLU A 331 0.89 -31.92 -2.87
C GLU A 331 1.31 -33.00 -3.86
N LYS A 332 0.80 -32.96 -5.10
CA LYS A 332 1.22 -33.88 -6.13
C LYS A 332 2.71 -33.72 -6.48
N PHE A 333 3.19 -32.47 -6.63
CA PHE A 333 4.60 -32.18 -6.92
C PHE A 333 5.54 -32.60 -5.77
N ILE A 334 5.12 -32.42 -4.51
CA ILE A 334 5.88 -32.88 -3.33
C ILE A 334 5.89 -34.40 -3.23
N ASN A 335 4.79 -35.06 -3.59
CA ASN A 335 4.71 -36.52 -3.59
C ASN A 335 5.52 -37.12 -4.75
N ASP A 336 5.48 -36.50 -5.93
CA ASP A 336 6.30 -36.90 -7.07
C ASP A 336 7.80 -36.79 -6.78
N MET A 337 8.26 -35.72 -6.11
CA MET A 337 9.66 -35.56 -5.67
C MET A 337 10.05 -36.59 -4.59
N LYS A 338 9.16 -36.97 -3.68
CA LYS A 338 9.44 -38.02 -2.70
C LYS A 338 9.51 -39.43 -3.32
N GLU A 339 8.76 -39.68 -4.38
CA GLU A 339 8.87 -40.95 -5.13
C GLU A 339 10.18 -41.01 -5.94
N GLU A 340 10.66 -39.91 -6.52
CA GLU A 340 11.98 -39.87 -7.17
C GLU A 340 13.12 -40.09 -6.17
N ASP A 341 13.11 -39.42 -5.01
CA ASP A 341 14.12 -39.59 -3.95
C ASP A 341 14.17 -41.03 -3.40
N ASN A 342 13.03 -41.72 -3.36
CA ASN A 342 12.96 -43.11 -2.92
C ASN A 342 13.51 -44.08 -4.00
N LYS A 343 13.27 -43.81 -5.28
CA LYS A 343 13.83 -44.61 -6.39
C LYS A 343 15.36 -44.48 -6.47
N GLU A 344 15.89 -43.27 -6.31
CA GLU A 344 17.36 -43.08 -6.26
C GLU A 344 17.99 -43.85 -5.09
N LYS A 345 17.37 -43.86 -3.91
CA LYS A 345 17.86 -44.63 -2.76
C LYS A 345 17.76 -46.15 -2.94
N GLU A 346 16.76 -46.63 -3.67
CA GLU A 346 16.65 -48.05 -4.03
C GLU A 346 17.71 -48.46 -5.06
N GLU A 347 17.96 -47.64 -6.07
CA GLU A 347 19.06 -47.88 -7.03
C GLU A 347 20.45 -47.82 -6.39
N GLU A 348 20.71 -46.90 -5.46
CA GLU A 348 21.98 -46.82 -4.72
C GLU A 348 22.19 -48.05 -3.81
N ASN A 349 21.11 -48.56 -3.21
CA ASN A 349 21.16 -49.81 -2.43
C ASN A 349 21.37 -51.07 -3.28
N GLU A 350 20.85 -51.10 -4.50
CA GLU A 350 21.10 -52.20 -5.43
C GLU A 350 22.56 -52.18 -5.95
N ILE A 351 23.09 -51.03 -6.27
CA ILE A 351 24.48 -50.84 -6.70
C ILE A 351 25.44 -51.27 -5.58
N ASN A 352 25.14 -50.89 -4.32
CA ASN A 352 25.94 -51.31 -3.16
C ASN A 352 25.85 -52.81 -2.87
N LYS A 353 24.73 -53.46 -3.15
CA LYS A 353 24.60 -54.94 -3.06
C LYS A 353 25.38 -55.68 -4.12
N ILE A 354 25.51 -55.12 -5.30
CA ILE A 354 26.32 -55.70 -6.41
C ILE A 354 27.82 -55.53 -6.17
N SER A 355 28.20 -54.38 -5.63
CA SER A 355 29.61 -54.06 -5.26
C SER A 355 30.17 -54.92 -4.13
N ASN A 356 29.31 -55.38 -3.18
CA ASN A 356 29.73 -56.26 -2.09
C ASN A 356 29.67 -57.76 -2.41
N LYS A 357 29.34 -58.15 -3.63
CA LYS A 357 29.34 -59.57 -4.11
C LYS A 357 30.54 -59.91 -5.03
N ASN A 358 31.39 -58.98 -5.35
CA ASN A 358 32.68 -59.17 -6.03
C ASN A 358 33.84 -58.91 -5.08
#